data_72485b822ac29082b281bdfa172bbdda
#
_entry.id   72485b822ac29082b281bdfa172bbdda
#
_cell.length_a   1.000
_cell.length_b   1.000
_cell.length_c   1.000
_cell.angle_alpha   90.00
_cell.angle_beta   90.00
_cell.angle_gamma   90.00
#
_symmetry.space_group_name_H-M   'P 1'
#
loop_
_entity.id
_entity.type
_entity.pdbx_description
1 polymer ?
#
loop_
_entity_poly.entity_id
_entity_poly.type
_entity_poly.pdbx_seq_one_letter_code
_entity_poly.pdbx_strand_id
1 'polypeptide(L)'
;ILLVVIDSIDNTSLRYSELSWMETMYVLRNALYFLMLAGVGWNFLRRLLILRKQHQLTASRLGEFVGVALLILLGGASFLGSRDSTLLCFFVIAVGVNGLSSRRLARLYFVLKSIALVSTILCWRIGLLPTLRYLDDTVGHYNTYGFGHRNVLGANLVVLCLLWCYLRYQKLKVQDLIIWAAIAFVSYRFILSRTALIMILISVIFMYG
;
A
#
# COMPACT_ATOMS: atom_id res chain seq x y z
N ILE A 1 -8.48 3.73 7.39
CA ILE A 1 -9.35 4.05 6.24
C ILE A 1 -8.94 5.38 5.62
N LEU A 2 -8.97 6.48 6.38
CA LEU A 2 -8.67 7.82 5.86
C LEU A 2 -7.30 7.91 5.18
N LEU A 3 -6.26 7.30 5.76
CA LEU A 3 -4.93 7.23 5.16
C LEU A 3 -4.90 6.53 3.81
N VAL A 4 -5.63 5.43 3.65
CA VAL A 4 -5.70 4.71 2.35
C VAL A 4 -6.38 5.59 1.30
N VAL A 5 -7.37 6.37 1.68
CA VAL A 5 -8.05 7.31 0.77
C VAL A 5 -7.10 8.43 0.36
N ILE A 6 -6.44 9.08 1.31
CA ILE A 6 -5.50 10.17 1.04
C ILE A 6 -4.32 9.70 0.20
N ASP A 7 -3.71 8.55 0.55
CA ASP A 7 -2.63 7.94 -0.23
C ASP A 7 -3.08 7.60 -1.66
N SER A 8 -4.33 7.15 -1.81
CA SER A 8 -4.90 6.88 -3.13
C SER A 8 -5.08 8.15 -3.95
N ILE A 9 -5.48 9.26 -3.35
CA ILE A 9 -5.59 10.57 -4.03
C ILE A 9 -4.20 11.08 -4.42
N ASP A 10 -3.21 10.98 -3.54
CA ASP A 10 -1.83 11.41 -3.81
C ASP A 10 -1.18 10.62 -4.97
N ASN A 11 -1.63 9.39 -5.19
CA ASN A 11 -1.20 8.55 -6.31
C ASN A 11 -1.94 8.83 -7.63
N THR A 12 -2.89 9.76 -7.65
CA THR A 12 -3.61 10.16 -8.87
C THR A 12 -2.85 11.22 -9.66
N SER A 13 -3.32 11.48 -10.87
CA SER A 13 -2.81 12.57 -11.71
C SER A 13 -3.06 13.97 -11.14
N LEU A 14 -3.92 14.10 -10.12
CA LEU A 14 -4.14 15.36 -9.40
C LEU A 14 -2.88 15.88 -8.71
N ARG A 15 -1.96 15.00 -8.31
CA ARG A 15 -0.67 15.40 -7.72
C ARG A 15 0.12 16.37 -8.62
N TYR A 16 -0.08 16.28 -9.91
CA TYR A 16 0.62 17.10 -10.90
C TYR A 16 -0.19 18.32 -11.34
N SER A 17 -1.38 18.52 -10.75
CA SER A 17 -2.17 19.73 -10.95
C SER A 17 -1.74 20.79 -9.91
N GLU A 18 -1.64 22.05 -10.32
CA GLU A 18 -1.30 23.19 -9.44
C GLU A 18 -2.47 23.59 -8.53
N LEU A 19 -3.16 22.64 -7.96
CA LEU A 19 -4.29 22.88 -7.08
C LEU A 19 -3.82 23.16 -5.65
N SER A 20 -4.13 24.32 -5.12
CA SER A 20 -3.72 24.79 -3.78
C SER A 20 -4.12 23.85 -2.64
N TRP A 21 -5.21 23.09 -2.80
CA TRP A 21 -5.67 22.13 -1.80
C TRP A 21 -4.78 20.86 -1.71
N MET A 22 -3.92 20.59 -2.70
CA MET A 22 -3.01 19.46 -2.67
C MET A 22 -1.95 19.59 -1.58
N GLU A 23 -1.46 20.79 -1.31
CA GLU A 23 -0.55 21.03 -0.19
C GLU A 23 -1.22 20.72 1.14
N THR A 24 -2.48 21.12 1.29
CA THR A 24 -3.28 20.82 2.49
C THR A 24 -3.46 19.31 2.68
N MET A 25 -3.71 18.57 1.60
CA MET A 25 -3.83 17.11 1.65
C MET A 25 -2.49 16.45 2.02
N TYR A 26 -1.37 16.97 1.54
CA TYR A 26 -0.05 16.48 1.92
C TYR A 26 0.24 16.69 3.41
N VAL A 27 -0.08 17.88 3.93
CA VAL A 27 0.05 18.17 5.37
C VAL A 27 -0.86 17.28 6.19
N LEU A 28 -2.12 17.10 5.77
CA LEU A 28 -3.08 16.23 6.45
C LEU A 28 -2.61 14.77 6.46
N ARG A 29 -2.08 14.27 5.34
CA ARG A 29 -1.49 12.93 5.27
C ARG A 29 -0.38 12.74 6.28
N ASN A 30 0.56 13.67 6.31
CA ASN A 30 1.69 13.60 7.23
C ASN A 30 1.24 13.69 8.70
N ALA A 31 0.28 14.57 9.01
CA ALA A 31 -0.30 14.66 10.35
C ALA A 31 -0.97 13.35 10.78
N LEU A 32 -1.69 12.67 9.88
CA LEU A 32 -2.29 11.36 10.16
C LEU A 32 -1.24 10.28 10.38
N TYR A 33 -0.12 10.30 9.66
CA TYR A 33 0.99 9.40 9.91
C TYR A 33 1.59 9.61 11.30
N PHE A 34 1.80 10.86 11.71
CA PHE A 34 2.28 11.17 13.07
C PHE A 34 1.29 10.74 14.16
N LEU A 35 0.00 10.95 13.95
CA LEU A 35 -1.03 10.48 14.89
C LEU A 35 -1.06 8.94 14.99
N MET A 36 -0.90 8.23 13.88
CA MET A 36 -0.77 6.77 13.89
C MET A 36 0.49 6.33 14.63
N LEU A 37 1.62 6.97 14.37
CA LEU A 37 2.88 6.68 15.05
C LEU A 37 2.75 6.89 16.57
N ALA A 38 2.14 7.99 16.99
CA ALA A 38 1.87 8.29 18.40
C ALA A 38 0.94 7.23 19.03
N GLY A 39 -0.12 6.82 18.33
CA GLY A 39 -1.05 5.80 18.80
C GLY A 39 -0.40 4.42 18.94
N VAL A 40 0.45 4.05 17.98
CA VAL A 40 1.22 2.80 18.03
C VAL A 40 2.24 2.84 19.17
N GLY A 41 2.97 3.96 19.30
CA GLY A 41 3.93 4.17 20.37
C GLY A 41 3.27 4.11 21.77
N TRP A 42 2.10 4.72 21.91
CA TRP A 42 1.31 4.66 23.14
C TRP A 42 0.87 3.23 23.47
N ASN A 43 0.34 2.49 22.52
CA ASN A 43 -0.03 1.09 22.73
C ASN A 43 1.17 0.22 23.10
N PHE A 44 2.30 0.46 22.48
CA PHE A 44 3.55 -0.22 22.77
C PHE A 44 4.01 0.04 24.20
N LEU A 45 4.08 1.30 24.62
CA LEU A 45 4.44 1.69 25.98
C LEU A 45 3.48 1.12 27.02
N ARG A 46 2.18 1.20 26.75
CA ARG A 46 1.14 0.64 27.62
C ARG A 46 1.33 -0.87 27.83
N ARG A 47 1.57 -1.62 26.75
CA ARG A 47 1.84 -3.07 26.84
C ARG A 47 3.10 -3.36 27.65
N LEU A 48 4.17 -2.62 27.43
CA LEU A 48 5.43 -2.77 28.15
C LEU A 48 5.24 -2.52 29.65
N LEU A 49 4.53 -1.48 30.04
CA LEU A 49 4.22 -1.16 31.43
C LEU A 49 3.36 -2.25 32.09
N ILE A 50 2.35 -2.79 31.39
CA ILE A 50 1.52 -3.88 31.89
C ILE A 50 2.35 -5.14 32.12
N LEU A 51 3.18 -5.55 31.15
CA LEU A 51 4.02 -6.74 31.25
C LEU A 51 5.08 -6.60 32.37
N ARG A 52 5.65 -5.41 32.53
CA ARG A 52 6.56 -5.11 33.65
C ARG A 52 5.87 -5.24 34.99
N LYS A 53 4.66 -4.70 35.13
CA LYS A 53 3.87 -4.77 36.37
C LYS A 53 3.45 -6.20 36.73
N GLN A 54 3.25 -7.05 35.72
CA GLN A 54 2.88 -8.45 35.91
C GLN A 54 4.07 -9.40 36.06
N HIS A 55 5.30 -8.90 36.12
CA HIS A 55 6.53 -9.70 36.14
C HIS A 55 6.63 -10.74 34.99
N GLN A 56 5.97 -10.49 33.86
CA GLN A 56 5.94 -11.37 32.70
C GLN A 56 6.93 -10.96 31.60
N LEU A 57 7.87 -10.08 31.89
CA LEU A 57 8.93 -9.68 30.98
C LEU A 57 9.98 -10.79 30.90
N THR A 58 9.79 -11.69 29.93
CA THR A 58 10.78 -12.70 29.57
C THR A 58 11.80 -12.12 28.58
N ALA A 59 13.01 -12.70 28.52
CA ALA A 59 14.05 -12.28 27.58
C ALA A 59 13.57 -12.28 26.11
N SER A 60 12.74 -13.26 25.74
CA SER A 60 12.13 -13.36 24.40
C SER A 60 11.21 -12.16 24.11
N ARG A 61 10.34 -11.78 25.04
CA ARG A 61 9.46 -10.61 24.87
C ARG A 61 10.24 -9.30 24.86
N LEU A 62 11.30 -9.20 25.64
CA LEU A 62 12.18 -8.05 25.58
C LEU A 62 12.84 -7.92 24.20
N GLY A 63 13.26 -9.04 23.60
CA GLY A 63 13.78 -9.08 22.23
C GLY A 63 12.78 -8.59 21.18
N GLU A 64 11.50 -8.97 21.29
CA GLU A 64 10.42 -8.45 20.43
C GLU A 64 10.28 -6.93 20.55
N PHE A 65 10.32 -6.39 21.78
CA PHE A 65 10.23 -4.95 22.01
C PHE A 65 11.43 -4.19 21.44
N VAL A 66 12.63 -4.72 21.62
CA VAL A 66 13.86 -4.14 21.05
C VAL A 66 13.81 -4.17 19.52
N GLY A 67 13.37 -5.29 18.93
CA GLY A 67 13.19 -5.41 17.47
C GLY A 67 12.22 -4.37 16.92
N VAL A 68 11.07 -4.18 17.57
CA VAL A 68 10.10 -3.16 17.19
C VAL A 68 10.66 -1.75 17.29
N ALA A 69 11.36 -1.44 18.40
CA ALA A 69 11.99 -0.14 18.58
C ALA A 69 13.03 0.15 17.49
N LEU A 70 13.86 -0.84 17.16
CA LEU A 70 14.85 -0.75 16.06
C LEU A 70 14.18 -0.49 14.71
N LEU A 71 13.08 -1.18 14.38
CA LEU A 71 12.35 -0.95 13.14
C LEU A 71 11.80 0.48 13.05
N ILE A 72 11.23 0.99 14.14
CA ILE A 72 10.72 2.37 14.20
C ILE A 72 11.87 3.37 14.05
N LEU A 73 13.00 3.13 14.71
CA LEU A 73 14.20 3.98 14.59
C LEU A 73 14.76 3.98 13.17
N LEU A 74 14.86 2.82 12.52
CA LEU A 74 15.29 2.70 11.14
C LEU A 74 14.35 3.43 10.18
N GLY A 75 13.04 3.27 10.37
CA GLY A 75 12.03 4.01 9.58
C GLY A 75 12.12 5.52 9.80
N GLY A 76 12.34 5.96 11.03
CA GLY A 76 12.56 7.36 11.39
C GLY A 76 13.84 7.94 10.78
N ALA A 77 14.95 7.21 10.85
CA ALA A 77 16.22 7.59 10.23
C ALA A 77 16.10 7.70 8.70
N SER A 78 15.40 6.74 8.06
CA SER A 78 15.11 6.80 6.63
C SER A 78 14.28 8.03 6.27
N PHE A 79 13.25 8.35 7.06
CA PHE A 79 12.43 9.55 6.84
C PHE A 79 13.25 10.85 6.98
N LEU A 80 14.11 10.93 7.96
CA LEU A 80 14.98 12.10 8.16
C LEU A 80 16.00 12.27 7.02
N GLY A 81 16.53 11.16 6.49
CA GLY A 81 17.51 11.18 5.40
C GLY A 81 16.92 11.44 4.02
N SER A 82 15.83 10.76 3.67
CA SER A 82 15.24 10.81 2.32
C SER A 82 13.98 11.67 2.23
N ARG A 83 13.41 12.10 3.34
CA ARG A 83 12.07 12.69 3.48
C ARG A 83 10.93 11.81 2.93
N ASP A 84 11.22 10.52 2.68
CA ASP A 84 10.25 9.53 2.26
C ASP A 84 9.68 8.80 3.47
N SER A 85 8.38 8.94 3.70
CA SER A 85 7.67 8.33 4.82
C SER A 85 7.30 6.86 4.60
N THR A 86 7.56 6.29 3.43
CA THR A 86 7.07 4.96 3.03
C THR A 86 7.54 3.87 3.99
N LEU A 87 8.84 3.82 4.30
CA LEU A 87 9.40 2.82 5.23
C LEU A 87 8.91 3.02 6.67
N LEU A 88 8.84 4.27 7.13
CA LEU A 88 8.31 4.59 8.46
C LEU A 88 6.85 4.11 8.58
N CYS A 89 6.02 4.41 7.59
CA CYS A 89 4.63 3.98 7.56
C CYS A 89 4.49 2.46 7.54
N PHE A 90 5.33 1.79 6.74
CA PHE A 90 5.34 0.33 6.68
C PHE A 90 5.63 -0.29 8.07
N PHE A 91 6.66 0.19 8.77
CA PHE A 91 6.99 -0.32 10.09
C PHE A 91 5.94 0.03 11.14
N VAL A 92 5.39 1.24 11.12
CA VAL A 92 4.30 1.64 12.03
C VAL A 92 3.05 0.78 11.82
N ILE A 93 2.68 0.51 10.58
CA ILE A 93 1.56 -0.37 10.25
C ILE A 93 1.84 -1.80 10.72
N ALA A 94 3.03 -2.33 10.43
CA ALA A 94 3.42 -3.68 10.84
C ALA A 94 3.33 -3.87 12.36
N VAL A 95 3.78 -2.88 13.14
CA VAL A 95 3.70 -2.89 14.61
C VAL A 95 2.27 -2.68 15.11
N GLY A 96 1.53 -1.75 14.50
CA GLY A 96 0.15 -1.42 14.89
C GLY A 96 -0.84 -2.55 14.63
N VAL A 97 -0.55 -3.39 13.67
CA VAL A 97 -1.36 -4.58 13.30
C VAL A 97 -1.15 -5.75 14.27
N ASN A 98 -0.11 -5.70 15.09
CA ASN A 98 0.17 -6.75 16.07
C ASN A 98 -1.02 -6.93 17.03
N GLY A 99 -1.64 -8.12 17.00
CA GLY A 99 -2.84 -8.45 17.77
C GLY A 99 -4.17 -8.25 17.02
N LEU A 100 -4.16 -7.69 15.79
CA LEU A 100 -5.32 -7.69 14.90
C LEU A 100 -5.32 -8.95 14.02
N SER A 101 -6.50 -9.42 13.65
CA SER A 101 -6.60 -10.48 12.66
C SER A 101 -6.07 -9.99 11.30
N SER A 102 -4.89 -10.44 10.90
CA SER A 102 -4.24 -10.09 9.63
C SER A 102 -5.18 -10.32 8.43
N ARG A 103 -6.03 -11.35 8.51
CA ARG A 103 -7.01 -11.65 7.47
C ARG A 103 -8.14 -10.61 7.37
N ARG A 104 -8.61 -10.06 8.51
CA ARG A 104 -9.60 -8.96 8.51
C ARG A 104 -9.01 -7.69 7.93
N LEU A 105 -7.79 -7.39 8.33
CA LEU A 105 -7.07 -6.22 7.84
C LEU A 105 -6.80 -6.31 6.33
N ALA A 106 -6.31 -7.45 5.87
CA ALA A 106 -6.08 -7.70 4.44
C ALA A 106 -7.38 -7.56 3.62
N ARG A 107 -8.50 -8.06 4.14
CA ARG A 107 -9.80 -7.92 3.50
C ARG A 107 -10.23 -6.45 3.40
N LEU A 108 -10.13 -5.71 4.50
CA LEU A 108 -10.46 -4.28 4.52
C LEU A 108 -9.60 -3.51 3.52
N TYR A 109 -8.28 -3.76 3.54
CA TYR A 109 -7.36 -3.10 2.63
C TYR A 109 -7.63 -3.46 1.17
N PHE A 110 -7.93 -4.72 0.88
CA PHE A 110 -8.33 -5.18 -0.46
C PHE A 110 -9.57 -4.42 -0.96
N VAL A 111 -10.62 -4.33 -0.16
CA VAL A 111 -11.86 -3.63 -0.53
C VAL A 111 -11.59 -2.15 -0.76
N LEU A 112 -10.90 -1.47 0.16
CA LEU A 112 -10.60 -0.05 0.04
C LEU A 112 -9.72 0.26 -1.18
N LYS A 113 -8.69 -0.56 -1.42
CA LYS A 113 -7.80 -0.40 -2.58
C LYS A 113 -8.55 -0.66 -3.89
N SER A 114 -9.44 -1.65 -3.91
CA SER A 114 -10.29 -1.92 -5.10
C SER A 114 -11.22 -0.75 -5.40
N ILE A 115 -11.89 -0.21 -4.38
CA ILE A 115 -12.76 0.97 -4.54
C ILE A 115 -11.93 2.16 -5.04
N ALA A 116 -10.78 2.43 -4.44
CA ALA A 116 -9.92 3.54 -4.84
C ALA A 116 -9.44 3.40 -6.30
N LEU A 117 -9.04 2.19 -6.71
CA LEU A 117 -8.60 1.93 -8.08
C LEU A 117 -9.75 2.14 -9.09
N VAL A 118 -10.92 1.58 -8.80
CA VAL A 118 -12.09 1.70 -9.69
C VAL A 118 -12.55 3.16 -9.75
N SER A 119 -12.66 3.85 -8.61
CA SER A 119 -13.07 5.25 -8.59
C SER A 119 -12.08 6.16 -9.33
N THR A 120 -10.77 5.93 -9.22
CA THR A 120 -9.76 6.68 -9.97
C THR A 120 -9.95 6.51 -11.48
N ILE A 121 -10.13 5.29 -11.96
CA ILE A 121 -10.35 5.01 -13.39
C ILE A 121 -11.67 5.63 -13.87
N LEU A 122 -12.74 5.56 -13.07
CA LEU A 122 -14.01 6.17 -13.39
C LEU A 122 -13.91 7.70 -13.44
N CYS A 123 -13.29 8.34 -12.46
CA CYS A 123 -13.06 9.78 -12.43
C CYS A 123 -12.23 10.25 -13.63
N TRP A 124 -11.22 9.46 -14.01
CA TRP A 124 -10.48 9.71 -15.24
C TRP A 124 -11.38 9.59 -16.48
N ARG A 125 -12.20 8.55 -16.56
CA ARG A 125 -13.08 8.30 -17.71
C ARG A 125 -14.11 9.41 -17.94
N ILE A 126 -14.65 10.01 -16.88
CA ILE A 126 -15.60 11.12 -16.92
C ILE A 126 -14.92 12.51 -17.00
N GLY A 127 -13.59 12.54 -17.12
CA GLY A 127 -12.84 13.78 -17.32
C GLY A 127 -12.57 14.59 -16.04
N LEU A 128 -12.85 14.04 -14.85
CA LEU A 128 -12.54 14.72 -13.57
C LEU A 128 -11.04 14.68 -13.24
N LEU A 129 -10.32 13.69 -13.77
CA LEU A 129 -8.88 13.58 -13.59
C LEU A 129 -8.16 13.91 -14.90
N PRO A 130 -7.09 14.71 -14.86
CA PRO A 130 -6.33 15.06 -16.04
C PRO A 130 -5.66 13.81 -16.64
N THR A 131 -5.63 13.75 -17.96
CA THR A 131 -4.92 12.71 -18.70
C THR A 131 -3.46 13.13 -18.83
N LEU A 132 -2.57 12.48 -18.08
CA LEU A 132 -1.14 12.63 -18.28
C LEU A 132 -0.69 11.68 -19.39
N ARG A 133 -0.07 12.24 -20.43
CA ARG A 133 0.54 11.49 -21.52
C ARG A 133 2.04 11.62 -21.40
N TYR A 134 2.70 10.51 -21.26
CA TYR A 134 4.16 10.47 -21.25
C TYR A 134 4.66 9.85 -22.54
N LEU A 135 5.74 10.41 -23.04
CA LEU A 135 6.53 9.81 -24.11
C LEU A 135 7.64 8.99 -23.45
N ASP A 136 7.67 7.71 -23.76
CA ASP A 136 8.73 6.80 -23.32
C ASP A 136 9.47 6.34 -24.58
N ASP A 137 10.77 6.50 -24.63
CA ASP A 137 11.62 6.18 -25.78
C ASP A 137 11.52 4.72 -26.22
N THR A 138 11.15 3.82 -25.27
CA THR A 138 11.06 2.38 -25.52
C THR A 138 9.66 1.89 -25.88
N VAL A 139 8.61 2.61 -25.46
CA VAL A 139 7.21 2.14 -25.54
C VAL A 139 6.30 3.11 -26.29
N GLY A 140 6.79 4.33 -26.55
CA GLY A 140 6.03 5.40 -27.16
C GLY A 140 5.05 6.07 -26.19
N HIS A 141 3.97 6.63 -26.74
CA HIS A 141 2.95 7.31 -25.93
C HIS A 141 2.12 6.31 -25.10
N TYR A 142 1.97 6.58 -23.82
CA TYR A 142 1.08 5.81 -22.95
C TYR A 142 0.19 6.70 -22.07
N ASN A 143 -0.98 6.18 -21.72
CA ASN A 143 -1.92 6.84 -20.83
C ASN A 143 -1.73 6.35 -19.40
N THR A 144 -1.96 7.23 -18.43
CA THR A 144 -1.85 6.91 -17.00
C THR A 144 -3.18 6.53 -16.34
N TYR A 145 -4.29 6.62 -17.06
CA TYR A 145 -5.65 6.26 -16.60
C TYR A 145 -6.04 6.93 -15.27
N GLY A 146 -5.65 8.20 -15.10
CA GLY A 146 -5.93 8.98 -13.88
C GLY A 146 -4.90 8.80 -12.77
N PHE A 147 -3.88 7.96 -12.96
CA PHE A 147 -2.75 7.82 -12.03
C PHE A 147 -1.60 8.76 -12.41
N GLY A 148 -0.72 9.06 -11.45
CA GLY A 148 0.45 9.88 -11.71
C GLY A 148 1.45 9.24 -12.67
N HIS A 149 1.52 7.92 -12.69
CA HIS A 149 2.42 7.15 -13.55
C HIS A 149 1.86 5.75 -13.79
N ARG A 150 2.15 5.14 -14.97
CA ARG A 150 1.71 3.77 -15.31
C ARG A 150 2.12 2.72 -14.28
N ASN A 151 3.32 2.85 -13.71
CA ASN A 151 3.81 1.90 -12.71
C ASN A 151 3.00 1.93 -11.41
N VAL A 152 2.40 3.08 -11.07
CA VAL A 152 1.52 3.19 -9.89
C VAL A 152 0.26 2.34 -10.08
N LEU A 153 -0.36 2.40 -11.25
CA LEU A 153 -1.49 1.54 -11.58
C LEU A 153 -1.09 0.06 -11.56
N GLY A 154 0.05 -0.27 -12.18
CA GLY A 154 0.61 -1.62 -12.16
C GLY A 154 0.88 -2.14 -10.74
N ALA A 155 1.50 -1.33 -9.88
CA ALA A 155 1.76 -1.68 -8.49
C ALA A 155 0.46 -1.92 -7.69
N ASN A 156 -0.58 -1.10 -7.91
CA ASN A 156 -1.89 -1.33 -7.28
C ASN A 156 -2.50 -2.67 -7.68
N LEU A 157 -2.39 -3.07 -8.95
CA LEU A 157 -2.86 -4.38 -9.42
C LEU A 157 -2.07 -5.54 -8.80
N VAL A 158 -0.75 -5.42 -8.68
CA VAL A 158 0.09 -6.42 -7.99
C VAL A 158 -0.33 -6.57 -6.54
N VAL A 159 -0.51 -5.47 -5.81
CA VAL A 159 -0.95 -5.50 -4.41
C VAL A 159 -2.32 -6.17 -4.27
N LEU A 160 -3.26 -5.87 -5.16
CA LEU A 160 -4.58 -6.51 -5.16
C LEU A 160 -4.48 -8.01 -5.44
N CYS A 161 -3.62 -8.43 -6.38
CA CYS A 161 -3.35 -9.84 -6.65
C CYS A 161 -2.83 -10.56 -5.41
N LEU A 162 -1.80 -10.03 -4.76
CA LEU A 162 -1.21 -10.60 -3.55
C LEU A 162 -2.21 -10.70 -2.41
N LEU A 163 -3.02 -9.65 -2.19
CA LEU A 163 -4.07 -9.66 -1.17
C LEU A 163 -5.16 -10.70 -1.47
N TRP A 164 -5.57 -10.81 -2.74
CA TRP A 164 -6.53 -11.83 -3.17
C TRP A 164 -5.99 -13.23 -2.91
N CYS A 165 -4.76 -13.51 -3.35
CA CYS A 165 -4.09 -14.78 -3.11
C CYS A 165 -4.02 -15.10 -1.62
N TYR A 166 -3.61 -14.14 -0.78
CA TYR A 166 -3.56 -14.29 0.66
C TYR A 166 -4.94 -14.59 1.28
N LEU A 167 -5.97 -13.86 0.86
CA LEU A 167 -7.33 -14.02 1.40
C LEU A 167 -7.96 -15.36 1.00
N ARG A 168 -7.62 -15.86 -0.18
CA ARG A 168 -8.10 -17.13 -0.73
C ARG A 168 -7.13 -18.29 -0.58
N TYR A 169 -6.04 -18.09 0.13
CA TYR A 169 -5.07 -19.15 0.38
C TYR A 169 -5.76 -20.45 0.80
N GLN A 170 -5.39 -21.57 0.21
CA GLN A 170 -6.02 -22.91 0.32
C GLN A 170 -7.45 -23.03 -0.29
N LYS A 171 -8.00 -21.97 -0.87
CA LYS A 171 -9.32 -21.96 -1.53
C LYS A 171 -9.25 -21.42 -2.96
N LEU A 172 -8.05 -21.30 -3.48
CA LEU A 172 -7.81 -20.85 -4.85
C LEU A 172 -8.39 -21.87 -5.84
N LYS A 173 -9.07 -21.34 -6.86
CA LYS A 173 -9.67 -22.13 -7.94
C LYS A 173 -9.05 -21.73 -9.27
N VAL A 174 -9.19 -22.59 -10.27
CA VAL A 174 -8.73 -22.29 -11.64
C VAL A 174 -9.33 -20.98 -12.18
N GLN A 175 -10.56 -20.64 -11.75
CA GLN A 175 -11.20 -19.36 -12.10
C GLN A 175 -10.39 -18.15 -11.62
N ASP A 176 -9.79 -18.22 -10.42
CA ASP A 176 -8.93 -17.15 -9.88
C ASP A 176 -7.68 -16.98 -10.75
N LEU A 177 -7.11 -18.07 -11.23
CA LEU A 177 -5.97 -18.08 -12.16
C LEU A 177 -6.32 -17.38 -13.46
N ILE A 178 -7.47 -17.72 -14.05
CA ILE A 178 -7.95 -17.11 -15.31
C ILE A 178 -8.16 -15.61 -15.14
N ILE A 179 -8.79 -15.19 -14.03
CA ILE A 179 -9.02 -13.75 -13.74
C ILE A 179 -7.68 -13.02 -13.66
N TRP A 180 -6.71 -13.54 -12.93
CA TRP A 180 -5.43 -12.86 -12.76
C TRP A 180 -4.56 -12.92 -14.02
N ALA A 181 -4.64 -13.98 -14.81
CA ALA A 181 -4.00 -14.05 -16.11
C ALA A 181 -4.58 -13.00 -17.07
N ALA A 182 -5.90 -12.83 -17.07
CA ALA A 182 -6.57 -11.79 -17.85
C ALA A 182 -6.16 -10.38 -17.39
N ILE A 183 -6.10 -10.12 -16.09
CA ILE A 183 -5.63 -8.83 -15.54
C ILE A 183 -4.16 -8.59 -15.91
N ALA A 184 -3.30 -9.60 -15.83
CA ALA A 184 -1.92 -9.51 -16.25
C ALA A 184 -1.79 -9.15 -17.74
N PHE A 185 -2.58 -9.79 -18.58
CA PHE A 185 -2.63 -9.49 -20.01
C PHE A 185 -3.11 -8.06 -20.29
N VAL A 186 -4.19 -7.61 -19.63
CA VAL A 186 -4.68 -6.24 -19.72
C VAL A 186 -3.62 -5.25 -19.24
N SER A 187 -2.94 -5.54 -18.14
CA SER A 187 -1.85 -4.71 -17.62
C SER A 187 -0.72 -4.57 -18.62
N TYR A 188 -0.34 -5.65 -19.28
CA TYR A 188 0.69 -5.63 -20.32
C TYR A 188 0.22 -4.85 -21.57
N ARG A 189 -0.99 -5.10 -22.06
CA ARG A 189 -1.49 -4.55 -23.33
C ARG A 189 -1.87 -3.07 -23.25
N PHE A 190 -2.43 -2.63 -22.15
CA PHE A 190 -2.97 -1.28 -21.99
C PHE A 190 -2.12 -0.39 -21.08
N ILE A 191 -1.59 -0.94 -19.99
CA ILE A 191 -0.81 -0.17 -19.02
C ILE A 191 0.68 -0.16 -19.43
N LEU A 192 1.10 -1.13 -20.23
CA LEU A 192 2.49 -1.32 -20.67
C LEU A 192 3.47 -1.47 -19.50
N SER A 193 3.02 -1.99 -18.36
CA SER A 193 3.84 -2.24 -17.17
C SER A 193 4.35 -3.68 -17.17
N ARG A 194 5.56 -3.89 -17.68
CA ARG A 194 6.22 -5.21 -17.70
C ARG A 194 6.45 -5.75 -16.30
N THR A 195 6.82 -4.87 -15.36
CA THR A 195 7.04 -5.25 -13.95
C THR A 195 5.76 -5.78 -13.32
N ALA A 196 4.61 -5.14 -13.53
CA ALA A 196 3.34 -5.60 -13.00
C ALA A 196 2.95 -6.98 -13.57
N LEU A 197 3.12 -7.18 -14.89
CA LEU A 197 2.90 -8.48 -15.52
C LEU A 197 3.72 -9.59 -14.84
N ILE A 198 5.04 -9.38 -14.73
CA ILE A 198 5.95 -10.37 -14.16
C ILE A 198 5.58 -10.67 -12.70
N MET A 199 5.33 -9.64 -11.90
CA MET A 199 4.98 -9.80 -10.48
C MET A 199 3.65 -10.52 -10.27
N ILE A 200 2.63 -10.25 -11.10
CA ILE A 200 1.35 -10.97 -11.04
C ILE A 200 1.57 -12.44 -11.41
N LEU A 201 2.30 -12.72 -12.49
CA LEU A 201 2.59 -14.10 -12.92
C LEU A 201 3.37 -14.87 -11.85
N ILE A 202 4.42 -14.28 -11.28
CA ILE A 202 5.18 -14.89 -10.19
C ILE A 202 4.26 -15.16 -8.99
N SER A 203 3.43 -14.20 -8.59
CA SER A 203 2.51 -14.37 -7.46
C SER A 203 1.54 -15.53 -7.67
N VAL A 204 1.02 -15.66 -8.88
CA VAL A 204 0.11 -16.76 -9.25
C VAL A 204 0.85 -18.11 -9.25
N ILE A 205 2.04 -18.20 -9.83
CA ILE A 205 2.85 -19.42 -9.84
C ILE A 205 3.15 -19.88 -8.41
N PHE A 206 3.60 -18.97 -7.53
CA PHE A 206 3.88 -19.31 -6.13
C PHE A 206 2.67 -19.79 -5.34
N MET A 207 1.46 -19.45 -5.77
CA MET A 207 0.24 -19.85 -5.07
C MET A 207 -0.36 -21.17 -5.56
N TYR A 208 0.01 -21.61 -6.77
CA TYR A 208 -0.48 -22.85 -7.36
C TYR A 208 0.60 -23.95 -7.44
N GLY A 209 1.88 -23.62 -7.26
CA GLY A 209 3.01 -24.55 -7.16
C GLY A 209 3.24 -24.99 -5.75
#